data_ebacff343ccf2af2b74fedc117abf3eb
#
_entry.id   ebacff343ccf2af2b74fedc117abf3eb
#
_cell.length_a   1.000
_cell.length_b   1.000
_cell.length_c   1.000
_cell.angle_alpha   90.00
_cell.angle_beta   90.00
_cell.angle_gamma   90.00
#
_symmetry.space_group_name_H-M   'P 1'
#
loop_
_entity.id
_entity.type
_entity.pdbx_description
1 polymer ?
#
loop_
_entity_poly.entity_id
_entity_poly.type
_entity_poly.pdbx_seq_one_letter_code
_entity_poly.pdbx_strand_id
1 'polypeptide(L)'
;MTQPLRIVFAGTPEFAAQHLQALLDAGKSIVAVYTQPDRPAGRGQKLMPSPVKQLAMQHDIPVFQPQTLRDPAAQAELAELQADLMVVVAYGLILPQAVLDLPRLGCINSHASLLPRWRGAAPIQRAIEAGDTQSGVTVMQMEAGLDTGPMLLKVNTSISDEDTGGSLHDRLAVLGSQAVVQAVDALAAATLTPEVQDDSRATYAHKLSKDEARIDWTRPAVELERLIRAFNPWPICHSTLNGETLKIHAARLGEGQGEPGRILEASKTGLTVACGEGALSLTRLQLPGGKPLGFGDLYNSRREQFAPGLVLGQ
;
A
#
# COMPACT_ATOMS: atom_id res chain seq x y z
N MET A 1 30.88 17.93 -18.89
CA MET A 1 30.15 16.83 -18.20
C MET A 1 29.30 17.49 -17.12
N THR A 2 27.99 17.42 -17.21
CA THR A 2 27.09 17.89 -16.14
C THR A 2 27.34 17.05 -14.88
N GLN A 3 27.53 17.71 -13.74
CA GLN A 3 27.66 16.98 -12.45
C GLN A 3 26.39 16.15 -12.19
N PRO A 4 26.51 14.93 -11.64
CA PRO A 4 25.34 14.14 -11.28
C PRO A 4 24.52 14.87 -10.23
N LEU A 5 23.17 14.76 -10.31
CA LEU A 5 22.28 15.35 -9.32
C LEU A 5 22.57 14.77 -7.93
N ARG A 6 22.67 15.65 -6.93
CA ARG A 6 22.73 15.28 -5.52
C ARG A 6 21.33 15.00 -5.03
N ILE A 7 21.03 13.73 -4.71
CA ILE A 7 19.69 13.30 -4.37
C ILE A 7 19.63 12.93 -2.89
N VAL A 8 18.66 13.48 -2.18
CA VAL A 8 18.21 12.99 -0.87
C VAL A 8 17.03 12.06 -1.11
N PHE A 9 17.07 10.87 -0.53
CA PHE A 9 15.96 9.91 -0.58
C PHE A 9 15.23 9.88 0.77
N ALA A 10 13.89 9.96 0.77
CA ALA A 10 13.07 9.86 1.96
C ALA A 10 12.05 8.74 1.82
N GLY A 11 12.13 7.75 2.67
CA GLY A 11 11.24 6.59 2.64
C GLY A 11 11.38 5.71 3.87
N THR A 12 10.45 4.76 4.04
CA THR A 12 10.47 3.91 5.25
C THR A 12 10.27 2.42 4.94
N PRO A 13 9.16 1.95 4.33
CA PRO A 13 8.87 0.53 4.16
C PRO A 13 9.64 -0.11 3.00
N GLU A 14 9.45 -1.41 2.83
CA GLU A 14 10.03 -2.20 1.74
C GLU A 14 9.72 -1.63 0.35
N PHE A 15 8.51 -1.13 0.14
CA PHE A 15 8.13 -0.41 -1.08
C PHE A 15 9.10 0.71 -1.42
N ALA A 16 9.48 1.51 -0.42
CA ALA A 16 10.46 2.60 -0.59
C ALA A 16 11.88 2.08 -0.77
N ALA A 17 12.27 1.00 -0.07
CA ALA A 17 13.59 0.40 -0.23
C ALA A 17 13.83 -0.11 -1.65
N GLN A 18 12.82 -0.66 -2.32
CA GLN A 18 12.93 -1.05 -3.74
C GLN A 18 13.17 0.13 -4.66
N HIS A 19 12.55 1.29 -4.39
CA HIS A 19 12.81 2.52 -5.15
C HIS A 19 14.23 3.04 -4.92
N LEU A 20 14.71 3.02 -3.68
CA LEU A 20 16.08 3.39 -3.35
C LEU A 20 17.10 2.48 -4.06
N GLN A 21 16.85 1.15 -4.02
CA GLN A 21 17.70 0.18 -4.71
C GLN A 21 17.78 0.48 -6.21
N ALA A 22 16.65 0.73 -6.86
CA ALA A 22 16.62 1.03 -8.29
C ALA A 22 17.40 2.31 -8.65
N LEU A 23 17.35 3.33 -7.81
CA LEU A 23 18.14 4.54 -7.97
C LEU A 23 19.65 4.27 -7.84
N LEU A 24 20.04 3.43 -6.86
CA LEU A 24 21.43 3.02 -6.65
C LEU A 24 21.94 2.19 -7.83
N ASP A 25 21.17 1.21 -8.29
CA ASP A 25 21.49 0.35 -9.43
C ASP A 25 21.64 1.17 -10.74
N ALA A 26 20.88 2.25 -10.86
CA ALA A 26 20.98 3.20 -11.98
C ALA A 26 22.13 4.22 -11.80
N GLY A 27 22.98 4.05 -10.79
CA GLY A 27 24.15 4.92 -10.55
C GLY A 27 23.80 6.34 -10.12
N LYS A 28 22.62 6.57 -9.52
CA LYS A 28 22.24 7.90 -9.02
C LYS A 28 23.02 8.25 -7.75
N SER A 29 23.40 9.51 -7.61
CA SER A 29 24.15 10.00 -6.45
C SER A 29 23.21 10.28 -5.29
N ILE A 30 23.00 9.29 -4.41
CA ILE A 30 22.24 9.43 -3.18
C ILE A 30 23.18 9.92 -2.07
N VAL A 31 23.02 11.18 -1.66
CA VAL A 31 23.89 11.83 -0.68
C VAL A 31 23.46 11.60 0.76
N ALA A 32 22.18 11.32 0.98
CA ALA A 32 21.62 11.01 2.28
C ALA A 32 20.28 10.30 2.15
N VAL A 33 19.89 9.60 3.21
CA VAL A 33 18.60 8.93 3.35
C VAL A 33 17.89 9.44 4.60
N TYR A 34 16.62 9.79 4.44
CA TYR A 34 15.70 10.13 5.51
C TYR A 34 14.70 8.99 5.69
N THR A 35 14.53 8.52 6.92
CA THR A 35 13.58 7.46 7.25
C THR A 35 12.99 7.70 8.64
N GLN A 36 11.86 7.07 8.95
CA GLN A 36 11.28 7.20 10.28
C GLN A 36 12.19 6.55 11.35
N PRO A 37 12.13 7.03 12.59
CA PRO A 37 12.83 6.41 13.70
C PRO A 37 12.55 4.93 13.83
N ASP A 38 13.53 4.16 14.32
CA ASP A 38 13.38 2.73 14.56
C ASP A 38 12.21 2.48 15.51
N ARG A 39 11.42 1.44 15.21
CA ARG A 39 10.22 1.10 15.98
C ARG A 39 10.32 -0.31 16.53
N PRO A 40 9.70 -0.56 17.70
CA PRO A 40 9.56 -1.92 18.21
C PRO A 40 8.79 -2.78 17.22
N ALA A 41 9.33 -3.95 16.89
CA ALA A 41 8.69 -4.91 15.97
C ALA A 41 8.93 -6.37 16.42
N GLY A 42 8.07 -7.27 15.95
CA GLY A 42 8.15 -8.70 16.19
C GLY A 42 7.83 -9.13 17.63
N ARG A 43 8.01 -10.44 17.88
CA ARG A 43 7.88 -11.02 19.21
C ARG A 43 9.06 -10.57 20.07
N GLY A 44 8.83 -9.76 21.09
CA GLY A 44 9.88 -9.23 21.99
C GLY A 44 10.15 -7.74 21.84
N GLN A 45 9.43 -7.04 20.94
CA GLN A 45 9.43 -5.56 20.83
C GLN A 45 10.84 -4.95 20.74
N LYS A 46 11.76 -5.61 20.04
CA LYS A 46 13.09 -5.04 19.76
C LYS A 46 12.97 -3.92 18.74
N LEU A 47 13.74 -2.85 18.93
CA LEU A 47 13.87 -1.78 17.95
C LEU A 47 14.44 -2.35 16.66
N MET A 48 13.70 -2.18 15.58
CA MET A 48 14.09 -2.65 14.24
C MET A 48 14.29 -1.46 13.32
N PRO A 49 15.42 -1.41 12.59
CA PRO A 49 15.63 -0.41 11.56
C PRO A 49 14.65 -0.62 10.42
N SER A 50 14.23 0.50 9.79
CA SER A 50 13.40 0.43 8.59
C SER A 50 14.12 -0.29 7.44
N PRO A 51 13.40 -0.89 6.48
CA PRO A 51 14.01 -1.46 5.26
C PRO A 51 14.90 -0.45 4.52
N VAL A 52 14.47 0.81 4.43
CA VAL A 52 15.26 1.89 3.81
C VAL A 52 16.55 2.15 4.59
N LYS A 53 16.52 2.18 5.93
CA LYS A 53 17.72 2.33 6.76
C LYS A 53 18.68 1.17 6.57
N GLN A 54 18.17 -0.07 6.56
CA GLN A 54 19.00 -1.27 6.36
C GLN A 54 19.74 -1.21 5.02
N LEU A 55 19.04 -0.84 3.95
CA LEU A 55 19.64 -0.69 2.62
C LEU A 55 20.67 0.45 2.58
N ALA A 56 20.36 1.62 3.16
CA ALA A 56 21.29 2.75 3.20
C ALA A 56 22.60 2.40 3.93
N MET A 57 22.50 1.66 5.05
CA MET A 57 23.68 1.18 5.80
C MET A 57 24.53 0.22 5.00
N GLN A 58 23.95 -0.63 4.15
CA GLN A 58 24.71 -1.55 3.27
C GLN A 58 25.53 -0.81 2.20
N HIS A 59 25.13 0.41 1.87
CA HIS A 59 25.77 1.25 0.87
C HIS A 59 26.56 2.43 1.49
N ASP A 60 26.77 2.43 2.81
CA ASP A 60 27.48 3.49 3.55
C ASP A 60 26.89 4.90 3.33
N ILE A 61 25.55 4.97 3.11
CA ILE A 61 24.84 6.24 2.93
C ILE A 61 24.43 6.81 4.30
N PRO A 62 24.70 8.10 4.55
CA PRO A 62 24.24 8.75 5.80
C PRO A 62 22.73 8.65 5.99
N VAL A 63 22.30 8.28 7.21
CA VAL A 63 20.89 8.09 7.57
C VAL A 63 20.45 9.10 8.61
N PHE A 64 19.36 9.81 8.34
CA PHE A 64 18.73 10.78 9.20
C PHE A 64 17.34 10.30 9.61
N GLN A 65 17.02 10.40 10.91
CA GLN A 65 15.76 9.90 11.49
C GLN A 65 15.07 10.97 12.37
N PRO A 66 14.74 12.16 11.82
CA PRO A 66 14.06 13.18 12.59
C PRO A 66 12.66 12.72 12.98
N GLN A 67 12.19 13.13 14.16
CA GLN A 67 10.81 12.90 14.60
C GLN A 67 9.81 13.71 13.76
N THR A 68 10.24 14.87 13.28
CA THR A 68 9.47 15.79 12.45
C THR A 68 10.40 16.66 11.61
N LEU A 69 9.97 17.02 10.42
CA LEU A 69 10.65 18.01 9.58
C LEU A 69 10.14 19.45 9.81
N ARG A 70 9.29 19.65 10.81
CA ARG A 70 8.89 21.00 11.28
C ARG A 70 9.92 21.63 12.19
N ASP A 71 10.85 20.84 12.72
CA ASP A 71 11.94 21.31 13.56
C ASP A 71 12.95 22.11 12.72
N PRO A 72 13.25 23.39 13.09
CA PRO A 72 14.24 24.20 12.41
C PRO A 72 15.64 23.55 12.36
N ALA A 73 16.03 22.79 13.38
CA ALA A 73 17.31 22.09 13.38
C ALA A 73 17.37 21.00 12.32
N ALA A 74 16.29 20.20 12.16
CA ALA A 74 16.20 19.20 11.12
C ALA A 74 16.17 19.82 9.71
N GLN A 75 15.55 21.00 9.57
CA GLN A 75 15.56 21.74 8.30
C GLN A 75 16.96 22.28 7.96
N ALA A 76 17.68 22.79 8.94
CA ALA A 76 19.06 23.27 8.76
C ALA A 76 19.99 22.11 8.36
N GLU A 77 19.91 20.97 9.04
CA GLU A 77 20.66 19.76 8.70
C GLU A 77 20.39 19.29 7.25
N LEU A 78 19.13 19.30 6.82
CA LEU A 78 18.77 18.96 5.44
C LEU A 78 19.32 19.98 4.43
N ALA A 79 19.29 21.28 4.76
CA ALA A 79 19.82 22.34 3.91
C ALA A 79 21.33 22.20 3.69
N GLU A 80 22.11 21.79 4.71
CA GLU A 80 23.55 21.56 4.61
C GLU A 80 23.94 20.48 3.59
N LEU A 81 23.03 19.55 3.29
CA LEU A 81 23.27 18.52 2.27
C LEU A 81 23.31 19.07 0.85
N GLN A 82 22.81 20.28 0.61
CA GLN A 82 22.79 20.93 -0.69
C GLN A 82 22.25 20.00 -1.80
N ALA A 83 21.13 19.36 -1.53
CA ALA A 83 20.50 18.45 -2.48
C ALA A 83 19.93 19.22 -3.68
N ASP A 84 20.08 18.64 -4.87
CA ASP A 84 19.42 19.13 -6.08
C ASP A 84 17.95 18.67 -6.12
N LEU A 85 17.68 17.47 -5.62
CA LEU A 85 16.39 16.82 -5.68
C LEU A 85 16.15 16.01 -4.42
N MET A 86 14.91 15.99 -3.92
CA MET A 86 14.48 15.05 -2.90
C MET A 86 13.45 14.07 -3.48
N VAL A 87 13.75 12.78 -3.40
CA VAL A 87 12.83 11.70 -3.83
C VAL A 87 12.15 11.15 -2.60
N VAL A 88 10.83 11.23 -2.57
CA VAL A 88 10.00 10.80 -1.42
C VAL A 88 9.16 9.60 -1.82
N VAL A 89 9.22 8.52 -1.06
CA VAL A 89 8.43 7.31 -1.28
C VAL A 89 7.97 6.73 0.05
N ALA A 90 6.69 6.80 0.33
CA ALA A 90 6.09 6.25 1.56
C ALA A 90 6.89 6.63 2.83
N TYR A 91 7.29 7.88 2.97
CA TYR A 91 8.12 8.37 4.08
C TYR A 91 7.34 8.43 5.40
N GLY A 92 6.09 8.91 5.33
CA GLY A 92 5.17 8.95 6.46
C GLY A 92 5.34 10.17 7.39
N LEU A 93 6.14 11.16 7.01
CA LEU A 93 6.20 12.47 7.64
C LEU A 93 5.72 13.54 6.66
N ILE A 94 5.11 14.59 7.21
CA ILE A 94 4.72 15.77 6.44
C ILE A 94 5.98 16.61 6.14
N LEU A 95 6.16 17.00 4.89
CA LEU A 95 7.16 17.95 4.45
C LEU A 95 6.56 19.36 4.47
N PRO A 96 6.98 20.24 5.40
CA PRO A 96 6.54 21.64 5.39
C PRO A 96 7.10 22.39 4.18
N GLN A 97 6.51 23.52 3.81
CA GLN A 97 6.92 24.31 2.66
C GLN A 97 8.42 24.63 2.66
N ALA A 98 8.96 24.97 3.83
CA ALA A 98 10.39 25.23 4.00
C ALA A 98 11.29 24.05 3.56
N VAL A 99 10.83 22.82 3.71
CA VAL A 99 11.55 21.61 3.24
C VAL A 99 11.33 21.39 1.75
N LEU A 100 10.12 21.61 1.25
CA LEU A 100 9.79 21.44 -0.17
C LEU A 100 10.63 22.40 -1.06
N ASP A 101 10.97 23.56 -0.53
CA ASP A 101 11.71 24.62 -1.24
C ASP A 101 13.24 24.45 -1.14
N LEU A 102 13.77 23.54 -0.33
CA LEU A 102 15.21 23.37 -0.15
C LEU A 102 15.91 22.81 -1.39
N PRO A 103 15.47 21.71 -2.00
CA PRO A 103 16.14 21.17 -3.17
C PRO A 103 15.86 22.05 -4.39
N ARG A 104 16.88 22.33 -5.19
CA ARG A 104 16.79 23.19 -6.39
C ARG A 104 15.73 22.73 -7.40
N LEU A 105 15.55 21.42 -7.55
CA LEU A 105 14.53 20.80 -8.39
C LEU A 105 13.28 20.38 -7.60
N GLY A 106 13.19 20.79 -6.33
CA GLY A 106 12.09 20.45 -5.42
C GLY A 106 12.08 19.01 -4.95
N CYS A 107 10.91 18.58 -4.53
CA CYS A 107 10.66 17.23 -4.04
C CYS A 107 9.71 16.50 -4.99
N ILE A 108 10.00 15.25 -5.32
CA ILE A 108 9.11 14.39 -6.10
C ILE A 108 8.65 13.20 -5.27
N ASN A 109 7.44 12.72 -5.54
CA ASN A 109 6.86 11.56 -4.86
C ASN A 109 6.46 10.49 -5.87
N SER A 110 6.71 9.23 -5.52
CA SER A 110 6.16 8.06 -6.23
C SER A 110 4.87 7.63 -5.55
N HIS A 111 3.74 8.00 -6.13
CA HIS A 111 2.41 7.71 -5.61
C HIS A 111 1.79 6.51 -6.31
N ALA A 112 1.30 5.54 -5.54
CA ALA A 112 0.82 4.26 -6.05
C ALA A 112 -0.63 4.34 -6.56
N SER A 113 -0.95 5.33 -7.39
CA SER A 113 -2.19 5.46 -8.14
C SER A 113 -2.02 6.24 -9.43
N LEU A 114 -3.05 6.21 -10.27
CA LEU A 114 -3.18 7.10 -11.43
C LEU A 114 -3.86 8.41 -10.99
N LEU A 115 -3.08 9.36 -10.48
CA LEU A 115 -3.59 10.66 -10.05
C LEU A 115 -4.35 11.37 -11.17
N PRO A 116 -5.41 12.15 -10.83
CA PRO A 116 -5.84 12.61 -9.51
C PRO A 116 -6.69 11.61 -8.72
N ARG A 117 -6.89 10.37 -9.25
CA ARG A 117 -7.65 9.34 -8.53
C ARG A 117 -6.81 8.76 -7.40
N TRP A 118 -7.43 8.58 -6.23
CA TRP A 118 -6.84 7.97 -5.04
C TRP A 118 -5.66 8.76 -4.43
N ARG A 119 -5.80 10.07 -4.26
CA ARG A 119 -4.92 10.84 -3.39
C ARG A 119 -4.98 10.29 -1.96
N GLY A 120 -3.87 10.19 -1.24
CA GLY A 120 -3.82 9.80 0.16
C GLY A 120 -3.12 8.48 0.45
N ALA A 121 -3.46 7.84 1.59
CA ALA A 121 -2.59 6.87 2.25
C ALA A 121 -2.71 5.42 1.74
N ALA A 122 -3.84 5.01 1.16
CA ALA A 122 -4.10 3.60 0.81
C ALA A 122 -4.64 3.40 -0.63
N PRO A 123 -4.00 4.00 -1.65
CA PRO A 123 -4.53 3.99 -3.02
C PRO A 123 -4.67 2.58 -3.60
N ILE A 124 -3.75 1.67 -3.27
CA ILE A 124 -3.71 0.29 -3.78
C ILE A 124 -4.96 -0.47 -3.37
N GLN A 125 -5.26 -0.46 -2.07
CA GLN A 125 -6.41 -1.19 -1.52
C GLN A 125 -7.73 -0.57 -1.98
N ARG A 126 -7.82 0.76 -1.99
CA ARG A 126 -9.04 1.45 -2.41
C ARG A 126 -9.36 1.24 -3.88
N ALA A 127 -8.37 1.10 -4.75
CA ALA A 127 -8.57 0.78 -6.16
C ALA A 127 -9.20 -0.62 -6.34
N ILE A 128 -8.71 -1.64 -5.63
CA ILE A 128 -9.28 -3.00 -5.67
C ILE A 128 -10.69 -3.00 -5.07
N GLU A 129 -10.87 -2.40 -3.90
CA GLU A 129 -12.16 -2.33 -3.19
C GLU A 129 -13.24 -1.69 -4.07
N ALA A 130 -12.92 -0.61 -4.77
CA ALA A 130 -13.82 0.08 -5.68
C ALA A 130 -14.11 -0.70 -6.97
N GLY A 131 -13.34 -1.75 -7.26
CA GLY A 131 -13.48 -2.53 -8.50
C GLY A 131 -12.88 -1.85 -9.72
N ASP A 132 -11.85 -1.04 -9.52
CA ASP A 132 -11.10 -0.46 -10.63
C ASP A 132 -10.43 -1.57 -11.45
N THR A 133 -10.45 -1.44 -12.76
CA THR A 133 -9.81 -2.39 -13.69
C THR A 133 -8.36 -2.01 -14.01
N GLN A 134 -7.94 -0.81 -13.60
CA GLN A 134 -6.60 -0.30 -13.80
C GLN A 134 -6.11 0.45 -12.56
N SER A 135 -4.82 0.36 -12.32
CA SER A 135 -4.07 1.16 -11.37
C SER A 135 -2.74 1.56 -12.00
N GLY A 136 -1.85 2.13 -11.23
CA GLY A 136 -0.54 2.53 -11.70
C GLY A 136 0.25 3.31 -10.67
N VAL A 137 1.31 3.94 -11.15
CA VAL A 137 2.13 4.84 -10.35
C VAL A 137 2.18 6.20 -11.04
N THR A 138 2.04 7.24 -10.28
CA THR A 138 2.30 8.62 -10.71
C THR A 138 3.50 9.17 -9.96
N VAL A 139 4.56 9.52 -10.68
CA VAL A 139 5.62 10.37 -10.14
C VAL A 139 5.16 11.80 -10.28
N MET A 140 5.08 12.54 -9.18
CA MET A 140 4.58 13.90 -9.15
C MET A 140 5.53 14.83 -8.40
N GLN A 141 5.49 16.13 -8.73
CA GLN A 141 6.09 17.20 -7.95
C GLN A 141 5.30 17.35 -6.65
N MET A 142 5.98 17.46 -5.51
CA MET A 142 5.29 17.65 -4.23
C MET A 142 4.98 19.13 -3.98
N GLU A 143 3.82 19.37 -3.41
CA GLU A 143 3.32 20.64 -2.92
C GLU A 143 2.79 20.49 -1.49
N ALA A 144 2.35 21.59 -0.89
CA ALA A 144 1.78 21.57 0.48
C ALA A 144 0.47 20.76 0.59
N GLY A 145 -0.27 20.59 -0.52
CA GLY A 145 -1.50 19.80 -0.57
C GLY A 145 -1.24 18.30 -0.59
N LEU A 146 -2.23 17.54 -0.15
CA LEU A 146 -2.16 16.07 -0.15
C LEU A 146 -2.22 15.55 -1.58
N ASP A 147 -1.09 15.13 -2.13
CA ASP A 147 -0.92 14.54 -3.45
C ASP A 147 -1.54 15.37 -4.60
N THR A 148 -1.46 16.71 -4.48
CA THR A 148 -2.09 17.66 -5.42
C THR A 148 -1.15 18.18 -6.50
N GLY A 149 0.15 17.98 -6.36
CA GLY A 149 1.16 18.56 -7.23
C GLY A 149 1.11 18.04 -8.67
N PRO A 150 1.77 18.75 -9.61
CA PRO A 150 1.80 18.37 -11.02
C PRO A 150 2.38 16.99 -11.24
N MET A 151 1.78 16.23 -12.14
CA MET A 151 2.21 14.89 -12.52
C MET A 151 3.35 14.97 -13.53
N LEU A 152 4.44 14.26 -13.27
CA LEU A 152 5.64 14.24 -14.10
C LEU A 152 5.68 13.02 -15.02
N LEU A 153 5.28 11.87 -14.51
CA LEU A 153 5.25 10.61 -15.25
C LEU A 153 4.15 9.70 -14.69
N LYS A 154 3.42 9.03 -15.57
CA LYS A 154 2.42 8.01 -15.20
C LYS A 154 2.73 6.69 -15.87
N VAL A 155 2.65 5.60 -15.11
CA VAL A 155 2.77 4.22 -15.59
C VAL A 155 1.56 3.45 -15.11
N ASN A 156 0.85 2.77 -16.02
CA ASN A 156 -0.35 2.03 -15.69
C ASN A 156 -0.12 0.51 -15.68
N THR A 157 -1.00 -0.19 -14.99
CA THR A 157 -1.12 -1.65 -15.01
C THR A 157 -2.58 -2.05 -14.84
N SER A 158 -2.98 -3.19 -15.37
CA SER A 158 -4.31 -3.76 -15.12
C SER A 158 -4.41 -4.31 -13.70
N ILE A 159 -5.64 -4.29 -13.16
CA ILE A 159 -6.03 -5.03 -11.97
C ILE A 159 -6.86 -6.21 -12.43
N SER A 160 -6.42 -7.42 -12.10
CA SER A 160 -7.15 -8.65 -12.39
C SER A 160 -8.05 -9.06 -11.22
N ASP A 161 -8.99 -9.99 -11.48
CA ASP A 161 -9.85 -10.55 -10.45
C ASP A 161 -9.07 -11.45 -9.45
N GLU A 162 -7.84 -11.82 -9.76
CA GLU A 162 -6.95 -12.58 -8.87
C GLU A 162 -6.04 -11.67 -8.03
N ASP A 163 -5.98 -10.37 -8.34
CA ASP A 163 -5.12 -9.45 -7.61
C ASP A 163 -5.61 -9.21 -6.19
N THR A 164 -4.66 -9.30 -5.26
CA THR A 164 -4.81 -8.86 -3.87
C THR A 164 -4.12 -7.52 -3.64
N GLY A 165 -4.39 -6.88 -2.51
CA GLY A 165 -3.62 -5.71 -2.08
C GLY A 165 -2.11 -5.96 -2.09
N GLY A 166 -1.68 -7.18 -1.70
CA GLY A 166 -0.27 -7.58 -1.73
C GLY A 166 0.29 -7.76 -3.13
N SER A 167 -0.38 -8.50 -4.02
CA SER A 167 0.14 -8.73 -5.38
C SER A 167 0.22 -7.44 -6.20
N LEU A 168 -0.79 -6.59 -6.07
CA LEU A 168 -0.79 -5.27 -6.74
C LEU A 168 0.29 -4.36 -6.15
N HIS A 169 0.46 -4.35 -4.82
CA HIS A 169 1.54 -3.61 -4.15
C HIS A 169 2.92 -4.00 -4.70
N ASP A 170 3.22 -5.28 -4.80
CA ASP A 170 4.51 -5.76 -5.27
C ASP A 170 4.76 -5.38 -6.74
N ARG A 171 3.73 -5.48 -7.58
CA ARG A 171 3.81 -5.06 -8.98
C ARG A 171 4.01 -3.55 -9.11
N LEU A 172 3.31 -2.75 -8.32
CA LEU A 172 3.46 -1.29 -8.32
C LEU A 172 4.80 -0.84 -7.75
N ALA A 173 5.40 -1.59 -6.82
CA ALA A 173 6.74 -1.32 -6.32
C ALA A 173 7.78 -1.42 -7.44
N VAL A 174 7.69 -2.45 -8.28
CA VAL A 174 8.58 -2.62 -9.45
C VAL A 174 8.34 -1.51 -10.48
N LEU A 175 7.09 -1.25 -10.86
CA LEU A 175 6.76 -0.21 -11.83
C LEU A 175 7.16 1.19 -11.34
N GLY A 176 6.89 1.49 -10.07
CA GLY A 176 7.21 2.77 -9.45
C GLY A 176 8.70 3.02 -9.33
N SER A 177 9.48 2.00 -8.99
CA SER A 177 10.94 2.11 -8.92
C SER A 177 11.56 2.44 -10.29
N GLN A 178 11.07 1.83 -11.35
CA GLN A 178 11.49 2.16 -12.73
C GLN A 178 11.04 3.56 -13.15
N ALA A 179 9.80 3.93 -12.82
CA ALA A 179 9.25 5.24 -13.13
C ALA A 179 10.03 6.38 -12.44
N VAL A 180 10.45 6.18 -11.18
CA VAL A 180 11.26 7.19 -10.46
C VAL A 180 12.62 7.37 -11.11
N VAL A 181 13.30 6.31 -11.53
CA VAL A 181 14.58 6.41 -12.25
C VAL A 181 14.40 7.23 -13.54
N GLN A 182 13.37 6.91 -14.33
CA GLN A 182 13.06 7.64 -15.57
C GLN A 182 12.75 9.13 -15.30
N ALA A 183 11.96 9.42 -14.26
CA ALA A 183 11.63 10.79 -13.89
C ALA A 183 12.86 11.59 -13.44
N VAL A 184 13.77 10.98 -12.67
CA VAL A 184 15.05 11.60 -12.27
C VAL A 184 15.91 11.91 -13.47
N ASP A 185 16.02 10.99 -14.44
CA ASP A 185 16.78 11.22 -15.68
C ASP A 185 16.18 12.35 -16.52
N ALA A 186 14.86 12.35 -16.66
CA ALA A 186 14.16 13.37 -17.44
C ALA A 186 14.19 14.75 -16.76
N LEU A 187 14.17 14.81 -15.42
CA LEU A 187 14.39 16.05 -14.66
C LEU A 187 15.82 16.59 -14.89
N ALA A 188 16.82 15.70 -14.81
CA ALA A 188 18.21 16.09 -15.05
C ALA A 188 18.42 16.63 -16.49
N ALA A 189 17.72 16.07 -17.45
CA ALA A 189 17.75 16.49 -18.86
C ALA A 189 16.83 17.68 -19.17
N ALA A 190 16.02 18.14 -18.21
CA ALA A 190 14.98 19.18 -18.38
C ALA A 190 14.00 18.87 -19.54
N THR A 191 13.62 17.60 -19.69
CA THR A 191 12.72 17.12 -20.76
C THR A 191 11.29 16.87 -20.31
N LEU A 192 11.00 16.99 -19.00
CA LEU A 192 9.66 16.79 -18.46
C LEU A 192 8.76 18.00 -18.70
N THR A 193 7.50 17.69 -19.04
CA THR A 193 6.42 18.67 -19.05
C THR A 193 5.42 18.29 -17.96
N PRO A 194 5.40 19.01 -16.83
CA PRO A 194 4.49 18.72 -15.72
C PRO A 194 3.03 18.92 -16.17
N GLU A 195 2.17 17.94 -15.83
CA GLU A 195 0.72 17.98 -16.08
C GLU A 195 -0.01 18.38 -14.79
N VAL A 196 -0.72 19.50 -14.80
CA VAL A 196 -1.54 19.91 -13.65
C VAL A 196 -2.70 18.94 -13.46
N GLN A 197 -2.96 18.54 -12.22
CA GLN A 197 -4.08 17.64 -11.91
C GLN A 197 -5.43 18.38 -12.06
N ASP A 198 -6.43 17.67 -12.58
CA ASP A 198 -7.82 18.14 -12.61
C ASP A 198 -8.50 17.78 -11.27
N ASP A 199 -8.65 18.75 -10.39
CA ASP A 199 -9.24 18.57 -9.06
C ASP A 199 -10.69 18.08 -9.09
N SER A 200 -11.44 18.35 -10.17
CA SER A 200 -12.81 17.85 -10.32
C SER A 200 -12.89 16.33 -10.44
N ARG A 201 -11.78 15.68 -10.78
CA ARG A 201 -11.64 14.21 -10.93
C ARG A 201 -10.95 13.57 -9.74
N ALA A 202 -10.55 14.35 -8.74
CA ALA A 202 -9.84 13.84 -7.58
C ALA A 202 -10.74 12.95 -6.72
N THR A 203 -10.18 11.81 -6.30
CA THR A 203 -10.77 10.95 -5.27
C THR A 203 -9.73 10.66 -4.19
N TYR A 204 -10.19 10.23 -3.01
CA TYR A 204 -9.33 10.09 -1.84
C TYR A 204 -9.28 8.67 -1.32
N ALA A 205 -8.08 8.21 -1.01
CA ALA A 205 -7.77 6.90 -0.44
C ALA A 205 -7.40 7.04 1.03
N HIS A 206 -8.41 7.04 1.90
CA HIS A 206 -8.20 7.11 3.34
C HIS A 206 -7.42 5.92 3.86
N LYS A 207 -6.63 6.16 4.91
CA LYS A 207 -5.87 5.13 5.60
C LYS A 207 -6.79 4.00 6.06
N LEU A 208 -6.34 2.75 5.88
CA LEU A 208 -7.09 1.57 6.33
C LEU A 208 -7.11 1.49 7.86
N SER A 209 -8.22 1.01 8.39
CA SER A 209 -8.36 0.64 9.79
C SER A 209 -8.67 -0.85 9.96
N LYS A 210 -8.42 -1.38 11.15
CA LYS A 210 -8.78 -2.77 11.45
C LYS A 210 -10.28 -2.97 11.55
N ASP A 211 -11.01 -1.93 11.90
CA ASP A 211 -12.47 -1.99 12.06
C ASP A 211 -13.18 -2.18 10.72
N GLU A 212 -12.64 -1.58 9.65
CA GLU A 212 -13.14 -1.78 8.28
C GLU A 212 -13.02 -3.24 7.78
N ALA A 213 -12.13 -4.03 8.38
CA ALA A 213 -11.92 -5.42 8.01
C ALA A 213 -12.98 -6.38 8.55
N ARG A 214 -13.86 -5.92 9.45
CA ARG A 214 -15.00 -6.71 9.89
C ARG A 214 -16.02 -6.83 8.76
N ILE A 215 -16.31 -8.06 8.34
CA ILE A 215 -17.28 -8.30 7.26
C ILE A 215 -18.69 -7.92 7.73
N ASP A 216 -19.32 -7.05 6.98
CA ASP A 216 -20.75 -6.78 7.04
C ASP A 216 -21.46 -7.63 5.98
N TRP A 217 -22.02 -8.76 6.40
CA TRP A 217 -22.67 -9.71 5.50
C TRP A 217 -23.91 -9.15 4.81
N THR A 218 -24.45 -8.00 5.24
CA THR A 218 -25.59 -7.35 4.57
C THR A 218 -25.22 -6.69 3.25
N ARG A 219 -23.93 -6.53 2.97
CA ARG A 219 -23.41 -5.98 1.70
C ARG A 219 -23.49 -7.03 0.58
N PRO A 220 -23.48 -6.58 -0.71
CA PRO A 220 -23.41 -7.49 -1.86
C PRO A 220 -22.13 -8.34 -1.87
N ALA A 221 -22.25 -9.59 -2.31
CA ALA A 221 -21.12 -10.53 -2.39
C ALA A 221 -19.95 -10.00 -3.22
N VAL A 222 -20.22 -9.28 -4.32
CA VAL A 222 -19.19 -8.70 -5.19
C VAL A 222 -18.36 -7.62 -4.48
N GLU A 223 -18.97 -6.85 -3.60
CA GLU A 223 -18.26 -5.84 -2.80
C GLU A 223 -17.40 -6.48 -1.72
N LEU A 224 -17.92 -7.50 -1.04
CA LEU A 224 -17.20 -8.25 -0.02
C LEU A 224 -16.02 -9.05 -0.59
N GLU A 225 -16.18 -9.62 -1.79
CA GLU A 225 -15.09 -10.30 -2.50
C GLU A 225 -13.93 -9.33 -2.76
N ARG A 226 -14.21 -8.14 -3.31
CA ARG A 226 -13.23 -7.09 -3.53
C ARG A 226 -12.56 -6.62 -2.24
N LEU A 227 -13.33 -6.43 -1.17
CA LEU A 227 -12.83 -6.06 0.14
C LEU A 227 -11.84 -7.10 0.69
N ILE A 228 -12.17 -8.39 0.58
CA ILE A 228 -11.31 -9.50 1.02
C ILE A 228 -9.98 -9.49 0.25
N ARG A 229 -10.03 -9.31 -1.07
CA ARG A 229 -8.81 -9.19 -1.88
C ARG A 229 -8.01 -7.93 -1.55
N ALA A 230 -8.68 -6.79 -1.46
CA ALA A 230 -8.04 -5.51 -1.17
C ALA A 230 -7.29 -5.53 0.16
N PHE A 231 -7.87 -6.18 1.19
CA PHE A 231 -7.33 -6.20 2.56
C PHE A 231 -6.37 -7.36 2.83
N ASN A 232 -6.01 -8.14 1.83
CA ASN A 232 -4.99 -9.16 1.93
C ASN A 232 -3.65 -8.62 1.39
N PRO A 233 -2.54 -8.62 2.16
CA PRO A 233 -2.30 -9.32 3.43
C PRO A 233 -2.63 -8.52 4.70
N TRP A 234 -3.09 -7.30 4.63
CA TRP A 234 -3.42 -6.48 5.79
C TRP A 234 -4.56 -5.49 5.48
N PRO A 235 -5.51 -5.29 6.41
CA PRO A 235 -5.59 -5.81 7.79
C PRO A 235 -6.15 -7.24 7.92
N ILE A 236 -6.52 -7.93 6.86
CA ILE A 236 -7.22 -9.20 6.73
C ILE A 236 -8.66 -9.10 7.23
N CYS A 237 -9.59 -9.38 6.33
CA CYS A 237 -11.00 -9.43 6.66
C CYS A 237 -11.31 -10.53 7.68
N HIS A 238 -12.29 -10.27 8.54
CA HIS A 238 -12.69 -11.21 9.57
C HIS A 238 -14.19 -11.14 9.86
N SER A 239 -14.70 -12.23 10.39
CA SER A 239 -16.04 -12.35 10.94
C SER A 239 -15.98 -13.11 12.26
N THR A 240 -17.12 -13.39 12.85
CA THR A 240 -17.24 -14.28 14.02
C THR A 240 -18.00 -15.53 13.64
N LEU A 241 -17.63 -16.65 14.24
CA LEU A 241 -18.37 -17.91 14.18
C LEU A 241 -18.37 -18.52 15.59
N ASN A 242 -19.54 -18.74 16.16
CA ASN A 242 -19.71 -19.23 17.53
C ASN A 242 -18.94 -18.39 18.59
N GLY A 243 -18.92 -17.05 18.42
CA GLY A 243 -18.21 -16.13 19.30
C GLY A 243 -16.70 -16.03 19.11
N GLU A 244 -16.12 -16.83 18.21
CA GLU A 244 -14.69 -16.80 17.91
C GLU A 244 -14.39 -16.05 16.60
N THR A 245 -13.24 -15.35 16.54
CA THR A 245 -12.82 -14.62 15.34
C THR A 245 -12.34 -15.58 14.26
N LEU A 246 -12.97 -15.52 13.10
CA LEU A 246 -12.60 -16.22 11.88
C LEU A 246 -12.00 -15.23 10.89
N LYS A 247 -10.71 -15.37 10.55
CA LYS A 247 -10.09 -14.54 9.51
C LYS A 247 -10.31 -15.15 8.12
N ILE A 248 -10.62 -14.28 7.17
CA ILE A 248 -10.97 -14.64 5.79
C ILE A 248 -9.87 -14.11 4.86
N HIS A 249 -9.05 -15.01 4.35
CA HIS A 249 -7.91 -14.68 3.51
C HIS A 249 -8.23 -14.71 2.02
N ALA A 250 -9.18 -15.53 1.59
CA ALA A 250 -9.61 -15.60 0.20
C ALA A 250 -11.07 -16.07 0.09
N ALA A 251 -11.77 -15.52 -0.88
CA ALA A 251 -13.13 -15.88 -1.26
C ALA A 251 -13.29 -15.75 -2.77
N ARG A 252 -14.35 -16.36 -3.30
CA ARG A 252 -14.85 -16.19 -4.67
C ARG A 252 -16.35 -15.94 -4.63
N LEU A 253 -16.89 -15.41 -5.70
CA LEU A 253 -18.34 -15.38 -5.84
C LEU A 253 -18.87 -16.81 -5.82
N GLY A 254 -19.92 -17.04 -5.06
CA GLY A 254 -20.63 -18.32 -4.94
C GLY A 254 -22.07 -18.19 -5.42
N GLU A 255 -22.75 -19.32 -5.46
CA GLU A 255 -24.17 -19.38 -5.80
C GLU A 255 -25.03 -19.58 -4.57
N GLY A 256 -26.21 -18.98 -4.56
CA GLY A 256 -27.20 -19.13 -3.50
C GLY A 256 -27.66 -17.80 -2.92
N GLN A 257 -28.74 -17.87 -2.16
CA GLN A 257 -29.32 -16.75 -1.43
C GLN A 257 -29.81 -17.22 -0.06
N GLY A 258 -29.84 -16.32 0.91
CA GLY A 258 -30.30 -16.62 2.25
C GLY A 258 -30.18 -15.41 3.17
N GLU A 259 -30.40 -15.61 4.44
CA GLU A 259 -30.15 -14.60 5.45
C GLU A 259 -28.65 -14.24 5.46
N PRO A 260 -28.29 -12.95 5.45
CA PRO A 260 -26.90 -12.52 5.45
C PRO A 260 -26.07 -13.15 6.58
N GLY A 261 -24.92 -13.72 6.25
CA GLY A 261 -24.05 -14.45 7.16
C GLY A 261 -24.39 -15.93 7.32
N ARG A 262 -25.51 -16.42 6.82
CA ARG A 262 -25.89 -17.83 6.91
C ARG A 262 -25.01 -18.71 6.04
N ILE A 263 -24.46 -19.77 6.61
CA ILE A 263 -23.76 -20.83 5.88
C ILE A 263 -24.81 -21.60 5.07
N LEU A 264 -24.70 -21.57 3.76
CA LEU A 264 -25.57 -22.29 2.81
C LEU A 264 -25.05 -23.70 2.54
N GLU A 265 -23.74 -23.82 2.35
CA GLU A 265 -23.06 -25.07 2.01
C GLU A 265 -21.64 -25.07 2.57
N ALA A 266 -21.17 -26.23 2.98
CA ALA A 266 -19.76 -26.49 3.28
C ALA A 266 -19.30 -27.72 2.51
N SER A 267 -18.29 -27.54 1.65
CA SER A 267 -17.71 -28.59 0.81
C SER A 267 -16.19 -28.51 0.79
N LYS A 268 -15.51 -29.48 0.18
CA LYS A 268 -14.04 -29.43 0.03
C LYS A 268 -13.54 -28.22 -0.77
N THR A 269 -14.40 -27.61 -1.57
CA THR A 269 -14.03 -26.47 -2.44
C THR A 269 -14.23 -25.11 -1.81
N GLY A 270 -15.04 -25.02 -0.74
CA GLY A 270 -15.30 -23.74 -0.05
C GLY A 270 -16.46 -23.80 0.92
N LEU A 271 -16.57 -22.75 1.72
CA LEU A 271 -17.68 -22.46 2.62
C LEU A 271 -18.54 -21.38 1.99
N THR A 272 -19.73 -21.76 1.52
CA THR A 272 -20.66 -20.83 0.89
C THR A 272 -21.51 -20.12 1.94
N VAL A 273 -21.43 -18.78 1.94
CA VAL A 273 -22.11 -17.91 2.92
C VAL A 273 -22.98 -16.92 2.16
N ALA A 274 -24.23 -16.77 2.58
CA ALA A 274 -25.15 -15.79 2.01
C ALA A 274 -24.72 -14.36 2.35
N CYS A 275 -24.88 -13.46 1.38
CA CYS A 275 -24.64 -12.01 1.52
C CYS A 275 -25.96 -11.27 1.35
N GLY A 276 -25.94 -9.92 1.48
CA GLY A 276 -27.13 -9.10 1.23
C GLY A 276 -27.65 -9.29 -0.19
N GLU A 277 -26.74 -9.51 -1.15
CA GLU A 277 -27.04 -9.93 -2.51
C GLU A 277 -26.01 -10.99 -2.94
N GLY A 278 -26.49 -12.16 -3.39
CA GLY A 278 -25.65 -13.27 -3.79
C GLY A 278 -24.99 -14.00 -2.60
N ALA A 279 -23.93 -14.73 -2.88
CA ALA A 279 -23.19 -15.50 -1.87
C ALA A 279 -21.67 -15.45 -2.15
N LEU A 280 -20.89 -15.69 -1.11
CA LEU A 280 -19.43 -15.89 -1.19
C LEU A 280 -19.09 -17.36 -0.90
N SER A 281 -18.16 -17.91 -1.64
CA SER A 281 -17.46 -19.15 -1.33
C SER A 281 -16.11 -18.80 -0.71
N LEU A 282 -15.99 -18.97 0.61
CA LEU A 282 -14.76 -18.73 1.35
C LEU A 282 -13.80 -19.90 1.14
N THR A 283 -12.64 -19.64 0.57
CA THR A 283 -11.71 -20.68 0.11
C THR A 283 -10.47 -20.82 0.99
N ARG A 284 -10.10 -19.77 1.74
CA ARG A 284 -8.95 -19.78 2.66
C ARG A 284 -9.28 -19.03 3.94
N LEU A 285 -9.21 -19.73 5.05
CA LEU A 285 -9.61 -19.26 6.37
C LEU A 285 -8.50 -19.46 7.40
N GLN A 286 -8.59 -18.71 8.50
CA GLN A 286 -7.71 -18.88 9.65
C GLN A 286 -8.54 -18.86 10.94
N LEU A 287 -8.50 -19.95 11.67
CA LEU A 287 -9.08 -20.08 13.00
C LEU A 287 -8.20 -19.43 14.07
N PRO A 288 -8.73 -19.08 15.25
CA PRO A 288 -7.96 -18.52 16.35
C PRO A 288 -6.75 -19.38 16.71
N GLY A 289 -5.58 -18.74 16.84
CA GLY A 289 -4.31 -19.42 17.15
C GLY A 289 -3.74 -20.32 16.04
N GLY A 290 -4.47 -20.49 14.93
CA GLY A 290 -4.05 -21.33 13.81
C GLY A 290 -3.28 -20.58 12.72
N LYS A 291 -2.95 -21.33 11.67
CA LYS A 291 -2.39 -20.79 10.41
C LYS A 291 -3.50 -20.65 9.36
N PRO A 292 -3.33 -19.79 8.36
CA PRO A 292 -4.23 -19.75 7.20
C PRO A 292 -4.20 -21.10 6.44
N LEU A 293 -5.36 -21.72 6.27
CA LEU A 293 -5.52 -23.01 5.58
C LEU A 293 -6.54 -22.89 4.45
N GLY A 294 -6.37 -23.68 3.39
CA GLY A 294 -7.43 -23.91 2.43
C GLY A 294 -8.67 -24.51 3.12
N PHE A 295 -9.87 -24.12 2.68
CA PHE A 295 -11.08 -24.59 3.35
C PHE A 295 -11.24 -26.10 3.26
N GLY A 296 -10.75 -26.77 2.21
CA GLY A 296 -10.76 -28.22 2.09
C GLY A 296 -10.08 -28.95 3.26
N ASP A 297 -8.97 -28.40 3.77
CA ASP A 297 -8.27 -28.97 4.92
C ASP A 297 -9.05 -28.78 6.21
N LEU A 298 -9.68 -27.61 6.38
CA LEU A 298 -10.57 -27.34 7.52
C LEU A 298 -11.83 -28.20 7.46
N TYR A 299 -12.40 -28.38 6.28
CA TYR A 299 -13.57 -29.22 6.08
C TYR A 299 -13.32 -30.69 6.49
N ASN A 300 -12.15 -31.22 6.14
CA ASN A 300 -11.81 -32.60 6.49
C ASN A 300 -11.60 -32.79 7.99
N SER A 301 -11.06 -31.79 8.69
CA SER A 301 -10.67 -31.91 10.10
C SER A 301 -11.68 -31.33 11.09
N ARG A 302 -12.57 -30.40 10.64
CA ARG A 302 -13.45 -29.61 11.52
C ARG A 302 -14.84 -29.39 10.94
N ARG A 303 -15.35 -30.34 10.16
CA ARG A 303 -16.62 -30.23 9.42
C ARG A 303 -17.80 -29.74 10.26
N GLU A 304 -17.91 -30.20 11.50
CA GLU A 304 -19.04 -29.87 12.38
C GLU A 304 -19.09 -28.39 12.76
N GLN A 305 -17.93 -27.70 12.77
CA GLN A 305 -17.84 -26.26 13.07
C GLN A 305 -18.43 -25.37 11.96
N PHE A 306 -18.59 -25.92 10.76
CA PHE A 306 -19.06 -25.20 9.57
C PHE A 306 -20.39 -25.75 9.04
N ALA A 307 -21.23 -26.24 9.90
CA ALA A 307 -22.50 -26.83 9.49
C ALA A 307 -23.41 -25.82 8.77
N PRO A 308 -24.08 -26.21 7.67
CA PRO A 308 -25.10 -25.38 7.04
C PRO A 308 -26.16 -24.93 8.07
N GLY A 309 -26.59 -23.67 7.93
CA GLY A 309 -27.56 -23.06 8.85
C GLY A 309 -26.94 -22.24 9.98
N LEU A 310 -25.66 -22.42 10.32
CA LEU A 310 -24.93 -21.50 11.22
C LEU A 310 -24.81 -20.12 10.59
N VAL A 311 -24.69 -19.09 11.41
CA VAL A 311 -24.63 -17.69 10.96
C VAL A 311 -23.32 -17.06 11.42
N LEU A 312 -22.58 -16.50 10.47
CA LEU A 312 -21.39 -15.71 10.72
C LEU A 312 -21.75 -14.28 11.11
N GLY A 313 -20.92 -13.65 11.95
CA GLY A 313 -21.08 -12.24 12.32
C GLY A 313 -21.92 -12.00 13.56
N GLN A 314 -22.34 -13.07 14.22
CA GLN A 314 -23.06 -13.04 15.51
C GLN A 314 -22.11 -13.20 16.68
#